data_56db035fe322b71f0957ef89ba499558
#
_entry.id   56db035fe322b71f0957ef89ba499558
#
_cell.length_a   1.000
_cell.length_b   1.000
_cell.length_c   1.000
_cell.angle_alpha   90.00
_cell.angle_beta   90.00
_cell.angle_gamma   90.00
#
_symmetry.space_group_name_H-M   'P 1'
#
loop_
_entity.id
_entity.type
_entity.pdbx_description
1 polymer ?
#
loop_
_entity_poly.entity_id
_entity_poly.type
_entity_poly.pdbx_seq_one_letter_code
_entity_poly.pdbx_strand_id
1 'polypeptide(L)'
;MVKRPNQVRDYLKNGSIGALALLCVGSRLIPGTSQNGPVLSAAVAFAAPKPAPDSTGYKVLDALATKTDAALNAFQNAVRPLSHPKALQTAFHSYFAYMTAHPGEVTKPFLYFVDYGLPSTEPRGYVFDMSTLQVVEGPFTVAHGRGSSITQYGVPTRFSNAPGSAMTSLGLYVAENLYQFHGKTGGHSYSSIGLRLKGVASTNDKALARGVVAHGAPYVTPTRAGRSEGCPAMEQSRAQRVLPEIANGGMVFLFAPEPNLLSEM
;
A
#
# COMPACT_ATOMS: atom_id res chain seq x y z
N MET A 1 -34.98 -35.69 -6.19
CA MET A 1 -35.97 -34.66 -6.56
C MET A 1 -36.38 -33.94 -5.28
N VAL A 2 -35.64 -32.87 -4.91
CA VAL A 2 -35.99 -31.98 -3.79
C VAL A 2 -35.62 -30.57 -4.23
N LYS A 3 -36.62 -29.71 -4.42
CA LYS A 3 -36.52 -28.30 -4.80
C LYS A 3 -36.00 -27.48 -3.60
N ARG A 4 -35.05 -26.58 -3.85
CA ARG A 4 -34.70 -25.48 -2.95
C ARG A 4 -35.50 -24.24 -3.32
N PRO A 5 -36.02 -23.45 -2.36
CA PRO A 5 -36.76 -22.22 -2.67
C PRO A 5 -35.81 -21.02 -2.82
N ASN A 6 -36.14 -20.16 -3.78
CA ASN A 6 -35.65 -18.80 -3.95
C ASN A 6 -36.00 -17.94 -2.73
N GLN A 7 -35.03 -17.19 -2.23
CA GLN A 7 -35.28 -15.97 -1.46
C GLN A 7 -34.45 -14.82 -2.05
N VAL A 8 -35.08 -14.12 -2.97
CA VAL A 8 -34.78 -12.71 -3.29
C VAL A 8 -35.92 -11.95 -2.65
N ARG A 9 -35.66 -11.02 -1.72
CA ARG A 9 -36.44 -9.78 -1.53
C ARG A 9 -35.97 -8.99 -0.31
N ASP A 10 -35.89 -7.68 -0.56
CA ASP A 10 -36.07 -6.57 0.37
C ASP A 10 -34.91 -6.12 1.25
N TYR A 11 -34.09 -5.22 0.69
CA TYR A 11 -33.54 -4.08 1.43
C TYR A 11 -33.45 -2.83 0.53
N LEU A 12 -34.62 -2.23 0.31
CA LEU A 12 -34.71 -0.82 -0.09
C LEU A 12 -35.63 -0.16 0.92
N LYS A 13 -35.10 0.76 1.72
CA LYS A 13 -35.77 1.98 2.26
C LYS A 13 -35.03 2.43 3.51
N ASN A 14 -34.25 3.50 3.36
CA ASN A 14 -34.26 4.68 4.22
C ASN A 14 -33.11 5.60 3.81
N GLY A 15 -33.36 6.37 2.75
CA GLY A 15 -32.55 7.53 2.40
C GLY A 15 -33.22 8.77 3.02
N SER A 16 -32.54 9.41 3.95
CA SER A 16 -32.90 10.74 4.42
C SER A 16 -32.17 11.78 3.57
N ILE A 17 -32.95 12.47 2.75
CA ILE A 17 -32.51 13.64 1.96
C ILE A 17 -32.56 14.86 2.88
N GLY A 18 -31.42 15.39 3.26
CA GLY A 18 -31.31 16.70 3.90
C GLY A 18 -31.40 17.82 2.86
N ALA A 19 -32.54 18.53 2.84
CA ALA A 19 -32.76 19.69 1.98
C ALA A 19 -32.00 20.91 2.52
N LEU A 20 -31.09 21.45 1.71
CA LEU A 20 -30.44 22.74 1.93
C LEU A 20 -31.38 23.86 1.46
N ALA A 21 -31.96 24.61 2.38
CA ALA A 21 -32.80 25.77 2.06
C ALA A 21 -31.92 26.98 1.74
N LEU A 22 -32.01 27.45 0.49
CA LEU A 22 -31.39 28.70 0.05
C LEU A 22 -32.34 29.86 0.36
N LEU A 23 -32.00 30.72 1.31
CA LEU A 23 -32.73 31.94 1.61
C LEU A 23 -32.27 33.06 0.66
N CYS A 24 -33.08 33.36 -0.34
CA CYS A 24 -32.96 34.57 -1.14
C CYS A 24 -33.62 35.73 -0.40
N VAL A 25 -32.83 36.69 0.09
CA VAL A 25 -33.29 37.96 0.61
C VAL A 25 -33.43 38.94 -0.54
N GLY A 26 -34.67 39.22 -0.91
CA GLY A 26 -35.03 40.22 -1.91
C GLY A 26 -34.89 41.63 -1.33
N SER A 27 -34.06 42.46 -1.98
CA SER A 27 -33.94 43.88 -1.68
C SER A 27 -35.10 44.63 -2.31
N ARG A 28 -35.98 45.20 -1.49
CA ARG A 28 -36.93 46.25 -1.94
C ARG A 28 -36.33 47.64 -1.68
N LEU A 29 -36.17 48.37 -2.73
CA LEU A 29 -35.81 49.83 -2.71
C LEU A 29 -37.03 50.60 -2.23
N ILE A 30 -36.88 51.44 -1.21
CA ILE A 30 -37.80 52.51 -0.79
C ILE A 30 -37.03 53.83 -0.87
N PRO A 31 -37.58 54.88 -1.52
CA PRO A 31 -36.88 56.16 -1.63
C PRO A 31 -37.16 57.09 -0.45
N GLY A 32 -36.08 57.69 0.05
CA GLY A 32 -36.02 59.05 0.54
C GLY A 32 -36.60 59.35 1.92
N THR A 33 -35.71 59.66 2.89
CA THR A 33 -35.74 60.91 3.67
C THR A 33 -34.38 61.11 4.34
N SER A 34 -33.87 62.31 4.16
CA SER A 34 -32.62 62.84 4.79
C SER A 34 -32.87 63.07 6.29
N GLN A 35 -32.07 62.45 7.15
CA GLN A 35 -31.82 62.97 8.49
C GLN A 35 -30.40 62.61 8.93
N ASN A 36 -29.65 63.65 9.39
CA ASN A 36 -28.35 63.54 10.01
C ASN A 36 -28.37 62.70 11.25
N GLY A 37 -27.83 61.49 11.20
CA GLY A 37 -27.59 60.59 12.36
C GLY A 37 -26.07 60.37 12.55
N PRO A 38 -25.62 60.07 13.75
CA PRO A 38 -24.20 59.98 14.09
C PRO A 38 -23.52 58.85 13.30
N VAL A 39 -22.32 59.14 12.80
CA VAL A 39 -21.45 58.24 12.08
C VAL A 39 -21.08 57.09 13.01
N LEU A 40 -21.74 55.94 12.91
CA LEU A 40 -21.29 54.70 13.58
C LEU A 40 -19.99 54.27 12.88
N SER A 41 -18.87 54.46 13.58
CA SER A 41 -17.59 53.89 13.24
C SER A 41 -17.75 52.35 13.17
N ALA A 42 -17.74 51.76 12.00
CA ALA A 42 -17.69 50.35 11.85
C ALA A 42 -16.33 49.86 12.36
N ALA A 43 -16.31 49.28 13.57
CA ALA A 43 -15.14 48.58 14.03
C ALA A 43 -14.91 47.38 13.11
N VAL A 44 -13.85 47.46 12.32
CA VAL A 44 -13.35 46.32 11.56
C VAL A 44 -12.88 45.30 12.57
N ALA A 45 -13.69 44.28 12.81
CA ALA A 45 -13.28 43.13 13.58
C ALA A 45 -12.16 42.43 12.80
N PHE A 46 -10.91 42.65 13.21
CA PHE A 46 -9.82 41.81 12.74
C PHE A 46 -10.13 40.37 13.15
N ALA A 47 -10.37 39.51 12.17
CA ALA A 47 -10.46 38.07 12.41
C ALA A 47 -9.18 37.64 13.15
N ALA A 48 -9.33 36.96 14.28
CA ALA A 48 -8.20 36.42 15.03
C ALA A 48 -7.33 35.60 14.05
N PRO A 49 -6.00 35.73 14.09
CA PRO A 49 -5.13 34.97 13.23
C PRO A 49 -5.42 33.48 13.45
N LYS A 50 -5.61 32.75 12.35
CA LYS A 50 -5.77 31.31 12.36
C LYS A 50 -4.62 30.71 13.18
N PRO A 51 -4.87 29.85 14.18
CA PRO A 51 -3.79 29.31 15.00
C PRO A 51 -2.73 28.72 14.09
N ALA A 52 -1.47 29.02 14.36
CA ALA A 52 -0.35 28.45 13.64
C ALA A 52 -0.45 26.92 13.73
N PRO A 53 -0.20 26.18 12.64
CA PRO A 53 -0.26 24.74 12.65
C PRO A 53 0.69 24.22 13.74
N ASP A 54 0.23 23.21 14.47
CA ASP A 54 0.93 22.63 15.60
C ASP A 54 2.37 22.25 15.25
N SER A 55 3.34 22.80 15.96
CA SER A 55 4.78 22.55 15.75
C SER A 55 5.17 21.07 15.87
N THR A 56 4.33 20.26 16.51
CA THR A 56 4.52 18.81 16.67
C THR A 56 4.35 18.10 15.32
N GLY A 57 3.36 18.47 14.53
CA GLY A 57 3.14 17.90 13.19
C GLY A 57 4.31 18.14 12.25
N TYR A 58 4.89 19.35 12.24
CA TYR A 58 6.07 19.64 11.42
C TYR A 58 7.28 18.82 11.82
N LYS A 59 7.55 18.65 13.11
CA LYS A 59 8.68 17.84 13.60
C LYS A 59 8.55 16.36 13.20
N VAL A 60 7.35 15.81 13.18
CA VAL A 60 7.11 14.42 12.73
C VAL A 60 7.36 14.28 11.24
N LEU A 61 6.88 15.23 10.42
CA LEU A 61 7.12 15.21 8.97
C LEU A 61 8.60 15.37 8.63
N ASP A 62 9.31 16.27 9.30
CA ASP A 62 10.76 16.47 9.12
C ASP A 62 11.55 15.22 9.51
N ALA A 63 11.18 14.56 10.62
CA ALA A 63 11.82 13.32 11.04
C ALA A 63 11.56 12.16 10.07
N LEU A 64 10.36 12.09 9.49
CA LEU A 64 9.99 11.10 8.48
C LEU A 64 10.79 11.32 7.19
N ALA A 65 10.86 12.55 6.71
CA ALA A 65 11.65 12.92 5.54
C ALA A 65 13.13 12.58 5.75
N THR A 66 13.70 12.97 6.89
CA THR A 66 15.10 12.70 7.23
C THR A 66 15.43 11.21 7.21
N LYS A 67 14.58 10.36 7.81
CA LYS A 67 14.78 8.89 7.80
C LYS A 67 14.66 8.31 6.40
N THR A 68 13.70 8.79 5.62
CA THR A 68 13.50 8.36 4.23
C THR A 68 14.71 8.69 3.38
N ASP A 69 15.23 9.92 3.48
CA ASP A 69 16.40 10.37 2.73
C ASP A 69 17.68 9.63 3.14
N ALA A 70 17.86 9.36 4.43
CA ALA A 70 18.97 8.55 4.91
C ALA A 70 18.96 7.13 4.31
N ALA A 71 17.80 6.49 4.28
CA ALA A 71 17.63 5.17 3.67
C ALA A 71 17.87 5.24 2.14
N LEU A 72 17.32 6.24 1.44
CA LEU A 72 17.55 6.44 0.01
C LEU A 72 19.05 6.57 -0.29
N ASN A 73 19.75 7.42 0.43
CA ASN A 73 21.21 7.64 0.24
C ASN A 73 22.01 6.35 0.46
N ALA A 74 21.61 5.51 1.42
CA ALA A 74 22.28 4.24 1.68
C ALA A 74 22.03 3.20 0.58
N PHE A 75 20.79 3.12 0.05
CA PHE A 75 20.40 2.00 -0.81
C PHE A 75 20.42 2.32 -2.31
N GLN A 76 20.36 3.59 -2.74
CA GLN A 76 20.25 3.95 -4.16
C GLN A 76 21.36 3.36 -5.05
N ASN A 77 22.57 3.19 -4.53
CA ASN A 77 23.70 2.60 -5.26
C ASN A 77 23.87 1.09 -4.99
N ALA A 78 23.10 0.53 -4.05
CA ALA A 78 23.14 -0.89 -3.70
C ALA A 78 22.08 -1.71 -4.45
N VAL A 79 21.16 -1.08 -5.15
CA VAL A 79 20.14 -1.73 -5.97
C VAL A 79 20.38 -1.49 -7.45
N ARG A 80 19.91 -2.43 -8.29
CA ARG A 80 19.88 -2.26 -9.75
C ARG A 80 18.90 -1.14 -10.12
N PRO A 81 18.97 -0.60 -11.37
CA PRO A 81 17.97 0.33 -11.85
C PRO A 81 16.54 -0.21 -11.67
N LEU A 82 15.69 0.57 -11.04
CA LEU A 82 14.28 0.25 -10.78
C LEU A 82 13.38 0.81 -11.87
N SER A 83 12.13 0.34 -11.92
CA SER A 83 11.14 0.75 -12.92
C SER A 83 10.74 2.23 -12.82
N HIS A 84 10.92 2.85 -11.65
CA HIS A 84 10.59 4.25 -11.41
C HIS A 84 11.54 4.88 -10.37
N PRO A 85 11.97 6.15 -10.56
CA PRO A 85 12.92 6.81 -9.66
C PRO A 85 12.39 6.97 -8.21
N LYS A 86 11.07 7.04 -8.03
CA LYS A 86 10.44 7.15 -6.70
C LYS A 86 10.18 5.79 -6.03
N ALA A 87 10.53 4.66 -6.63
CA ALA A 87 10.17 3.34 -6.12
C ALA A 87 10.64 3.09 -4.68
N LEU A 88 11.93 3.33 -4.39
CA LEU A 88 12.47 3.21 -3.04
C LEU A 88 11.94 4.30 -2.10
N GLN A 89 11.83 5.53 -2.59
CA GLN A 89 11.30 6.63 -1.78
C GLN A 89 9.89 6.31 -1.26
N THR A 90 9.00 5.82 -2.15
CA THR A 90 7.65 5.42 -1.78
C THR A 90 7.68 4.29 -0.74
N ALA A 91 8.51 3.27 -0.94
CA ALA A 91 8.62 2.15 -0.01
C ALA A 91 9.12 2.57 1.38
N PHE A 92 10.20 3.35 1.43
CA PHE A 92 10.81 3.79 2.70
C PHE A 92 9.93 4.79 3.44
N HIS A 93 9.32 5.74 2.72
CA HIS A 93 8.35 6.66 3.30
C HIS A 93 7.18 5.89 3.95
N SER A 94 6.57 4.96 3.21
CA SER A 94 5.46 4.13 3.72
C SER A 94 5.88 3.30 4.94
N TYR A 95 7.10 2.72 4.93
CA TYR A 95 7.66 1.97 6.05
C TYR A 95 7.77 2.83 7.31
N PHE A 96 8.45 3.99 7.22
CA PHE A 96 8.68 4.85 8.37
C PHE A 96 7.41 5.55 8.85
N ALA A 97 6.50 5.93 7.94
CA ALA A 97 5.20 6.50 8.28
C ALA A 97 4.35 5.50 9.08
N TYR A 98 4.27 4.25 8.60
CA TYR A 98 3.53 3.20 9.31
C TYR A 98 4.14 2.90 10.68
N MET A 99 5.45 2.73 10.77
CA MET A 99 6.16 2.49 12.03
C MET A 99 5.94 3.62 13.05
N THR A 100 5.84 4.87 12.58
CA THR A 100 5.57 6.03 13.44
C THR A 100 4.12 6.06 13.93
N ALA A 101 3.17 5.71 13.06
CA ALA A 101 1.74 5.70 13.38
C ALA A 101 1.31 4.48 14.21
N HIS A 102 2.04 3.36 14.12
CA HIS A 102 1.73 2.09 14.76
C HIS A 102 2.91 1.53 15.57
N PRO A 103 3.34 2.24 16.63
CA PRO A 103 4.46 1.81 17.44
C PRO A 103 4.17 0.45 18.08
N GLY A 104 5.08 -0.51 17.91
CA GLY A 104 4.95 -1.88 18.44
C GLY A 104 4.37 -2.91 17.46
N GLU A 105 3.81 -2.52 16.31
CA GLU A 105 3.43 -3.48 15.26
C GLU A 105 4.63 -3.92 14.39
N VAL A 106 5.60 -3.02 14.20
CA VAL A 106 6.85 -3.31 13.47
C VAL A 106 7.93 -3.64 14.48
N THR A 107 8.13 -4.94 14.72
CA THR A 107 9.04 -5.45 15.76
C THR A 107 10.38 -5.95 15.19
N LYS A 108 10.47 -6.05 13.86
CA LYS A 108 11.68 -6.42 13.13
C LYS A 108 12.05 -5.37 12.09
N PRO A 109 13.32 -5.03 11.94
CA PRO A 109 13.74 -3.93 11.06
C PRO A 109 13.80 -4.30 9.58
N PHE A 110 13.18 -5.38 9.15
CA PHE A 110 13.28 -5.88 7.79
C PHE A 110 12.15 -5.36 6.90
N LEU A 111 12.52 -4.90 5.70
CA LEU A 111 11.62 -4.54 4.63
C LEU A 111 11.90 -5.42 3.39
N TYR A 112 10.97 -6.30 3.05
CA TYR A 112 10.98 -7.02 1.77
C TYR A 112 10.31 -6.16 0.71
N PHE A 113 11.09 -5.73 -0.28
CA PHE A 113 10.66 -4.87 -1.39
C PHE A 113 10.61 -5.66 -2.69
N VAL A 114 9.58 -5.44 -3.52
CA VAL A 114 9.45 -5.99 -4.87
C VAL A 114 9.03 -4.92 -5.84
N ASP A 115 9.80 -4.75 -6.94
CA ASP A 115 9.46 -3.83 -8.03
C ASP A 115 8.75 -4.55 -9.18
N TYR A 116 7.42 -4.55 -9.15
CA TYR A 116 6.60 -5.15 -10.21
C TYR A 116 6.49 -4.30 -11.48
N GLY A 117 7.07 -3.12 -11.55
CA GLY A 117 7.26 -2.39 -12.79
C GLY A 117 8.30 -3.01 -13.72
N LEU A 118 9.05 -4.02 -13.24
CA LEU A 118 9.98 -4.82 -14.03
C LEU A 118 9.37 -6.16 -14.44
N PRO A 119 9.81 -6.80 -15.55
CA PRO A 119 9.36 -8.14 -15.94
C PRO A 119 9.82 -9.20 -14.94
N SER A 120 9.18 -10.38 -14.93
CA SER A 120 9.54 -11.45 -14.00
C SER A 120 10.80 -12.26 -14.39
N THR A 121 11.43 -11.92 -15.49
CA THR A 121 12.77 -12.36 -15.89
C THR A 121 13.88 -11.50 -15.30
N GLU A 122 13.54 -10.34 -14.74
CA GLU A 122 14.51 -9.47 -14.08
C GLU A 122 14.49 -9.71 -12.57
N PRO A 123 15.67 -9.71 -11.92
CA PRO A 123 15.76 -9.68 -10.47
C PRO A 123 15.19 -8.36 -9.94
N ARG A 124 14.09 -8.43 -9.18
CA ARG A 124 13.28 -7.29 -8.74
C ARG A 124 12.86 -7.31 -7.28
N GLY A 125 13.33 -8.31 -6.53
CA GLY A 125 13.10 -8.44 -5.09
C GLY A 125 14.37 -8.15 -4.29
N TYR A 126 14.21 -7.48 -3.15
CA TYR A 126 15.25 -7.15 -2.19
C TYR A 126 14.74 -7.30 -0.77
N VAL A 127 15.62 -7.60 0.17
CA VAL A 127 15.35 -7.47 1.60
C VAL A 127 16.35 -6.50 2.19
N PHE A 128 15.84 -5.47 2.83
CA PHE A 128 16.62 -4.43 3.50
C PHE A 128 16.53 -4.58 5.02
N ASP A 129 17.64 -4.43 5.70
CA ASP A 129 17.67 -4.12 7.14
C ASP A 129 17.61 -2.60 7.29
N MET A 130 16.46 -2.10 7.76
CA MET A 130 16.21 -0.67 7.91
C MET A 130 16.87 -0.06 9.15
N SER A 131 17.42 -0.88 10.05
CA SER A 131 18.18 -0.41 11.23
C SER A 131 19.65 -0.20 10.94
N THR A 132 20.25 -1.09 10.15
CA THR A 132 21.65 -1.01 9.73
C THR A 132 21.85 -0.36 8.37
N LEU A 133 20.75 -0.14 7.62
CA LEU A 133 20.72 0.38 6.25
C LEU A 133 21.58 -0.47 5.30
N GLN A 134 21.40 -1.80 5.37
CA GLN A 134 22.12 -2.76 4.53
C GLN A 134 21.17 -3.64 3.74
N VAL A 135 21.58 -4.03 2.52
CA VAL A 135 20.88 -5.05 1.75
C VAL A 135 21.21 -6.42 2.35
N VAL A 136 20.21 -7.09 2.91
CA VAL A 136 20.36 -8.43 3.50
C VAL A 136 20.32 -9.51 2.42
N GLU A 137 19.41 -9.36 1.44
CA GLU A 137 19.24 -10.32 0.35
C GLU A 137 18.78 -9.59 -0.92
N GLY A 138 19.29 -9.99 -2.07
CA GLY A 138 18.89 -9.45 -3.36
C GLY A 138 20.06 -9.01 -4.25
N PRO A 139 19.78 -8.69 -5.52
CA PRO A 139 18.48 -8.80 -6.18
C PRO A 139 18.09 -10.25 -6.54
N PHE A 140 16.80 -10.56 -6.54
CA PHE A 140 16.27 -11.87 -6.92
C PHE A 140 14.94 -11.79 -7.69
N THR A 141 14.61 -12.85 -8.40
CA THR A 141 13.37 -12.96 -9.16
C THR A 141 12.18 -13.22 -8.24
N VAL A 142 11.04 -12.61 -8.55
CA VAL A 142 9.79 -12.75 -7.78
C VAL A 142 8.62 -12.94 -8.74
N ALA A 143 7.73 -13.91 -8.47
CA ALA A 143 6.50 -14.12 -9.23
C ALA A 143 5.45 -13.06 -8.89
N HIS A 144 4.59 -12.79 -9.85
CA HIS A 144 3.37 -12.00 -9.69
C HIS A 144 2.12 -12.84 -9.98
N GLY A 145 0.95 -12.33 -9.66
CA GLY A 145 -0.32 -12.99 -9.94
C GLY A 145 -0.58 -13.19 -11.44
N ARG A 146 -1.11 -14.36 -11.83
CA ARG A 146 -1.42 -14.66 -13.24
C ARG A 146 -2.42 -13.68 -13.85
N GLY A 147 -3.28 -13.07 -13.04
CA GLY A 147 -4.19 -12.00 -13.46
C GLY A 147 -3.51 -10.65 -13.69
N SER A 148 -2.28 -10.45 -13.20
CA SER A 148 -1.58 -9.16 -13.28
C SER A 148 -0.87 -8.92 -14.62
N SER A 149 -0.56 -9.96 -15.39
CA SER A 149 0.11 -9.85 -16.69
C SER A 149 -0.55 -10.74 -17.73
N ILE A 150 -0.60 -10.28 -18.97
CA ILE A 150 -1.09 -11.05 -20.13
C ILE A 150 -0.11 -12.19 -20.45
N THR A 151 1.20 -11.90 -20.42
CA THR A 151 2.25 -12.88 -20.72
C THR A 151 2.82 -13.49 -19.46
N GLN A 152 3.38 -14.68 -19.56
CA GLN A 152 3.90 -15.42 -18.41
C GLN A 152 5.05 -14.69 -17.70
N TYR A 153 5.90 -14.01 -18.45
CA TYR A 153 7.13 -13.38 -17.95
C TYR A 153 7.15 -11.86 -18.15
N GLY A 154 6.06 -11.28 -18.63
CA GLY A 154 5.97 -9.84 -18.89
C GLY A 154 5.91 -8.97 -17.65
N VAL A 155 5.93 -7.68 -17.87
CA VAL A 155 5.66 -6.69 -16.82
C VAL A 155 4.19 -6.79 -16.41
N PRO A 156 3.87 -6.93 -15.12
CA PRO A 156 2.49 -6.80 -14.67
C PRO A 156 1.97 -5.38 -14.89
N THR A 157 0.75 -5.29 -15.42
CA THR A 157 0.08 -4.01 -15.74
C THR A 157 -1.29 -3.90 -15.10
N ARG A 158 -1.71 -4.91 -14.33
CA ARG A 158 -3.01 -4.94 -13.65
C ARG A 158 -2.84 -5.40 -12.22
N PHE A 159 -3.41 -4.65 -11.29
CA PHE A 159 -3.33 -4.93 -9.87
C PHE A 159 -4.73 -4.85 -9.27
N SER A 160 -5.02 -5.65 -8.26
CA SER A 160 -6.37 -5.68 -7.68
C SER A 160 -6.37 -6.26 -6.27
N ASN A 161 -7.20 -5.66 -5.43
CA ASN A 161 -7.52 -6.14 -4.10
C ASN A 161 -8.81 -7.00 -4.06
N ALA A 162 -9.45 -7.23 -5.24
CA ALA A 162 -10.69 -8.01 -5.32
C ALA A 162 -10.42 -9.51 -5.11
N PRO A 163 -11.26 -10.20 -4.32
CA PRO A 163 -11.20 -11.65 -4.18
C PRO A 163 -11.35 -12.36 -5.52
N GLY A 164 -10.59 -13.45 -5.73
CA GLY A 164 -10.64 -14.26 -6.96
C GLY A 164 -10.03 -13.63 -8.20
N SER A 165 -9.49 -12.41 -8.13
CA SER A 165 -8.86 -11.72 -9.27
C SER A 165 -7.60 -12.41 -9.78
N ALA A 166 -6.96 -13.22 -8.95
CA ALA A 166 -5.62 -13.79 -9.19
C ALA A 166 -4.56 -12.72 -9.53
N MET A 167 -4.82 -11.46 -9.13
CA MET A 167 -3.91 -10.34 -9.31
C MET A 167 -3.16 -10.06 -8.02
N THR A 168 -1.91 -9.59 -8.16
CA THR A 168 -1.17 -8.99 -7.06
C THR A 168 -1.88 -7.70 -6.60
N SER A 169 -1.95 -7.46 -5.31
CA SER A 169 -2.30 -6.16 -4.73
C SER A 169 -1.02 -5.44 -4.32
N LEU A 170 -0.99 -4.13 -4.51
CA LEU A 170 0.20 -3.30 -4.25
C LEU A 170 0.13 -2.65 -2.88
N GLY A 171 1.25 -2.06 -2.44
CA GLY A 171 1.36 -1.29 -1.22
C GLY A 171 2.07 -2.01 -0.08
N LEU A 172 1.87 -1.50 1.13
CA LEU A 172 2.54 -1.94 2.34
C LEU A 172 1.78 -3.05 3.06
N TYR A 173 2.52 -4.01 3.61
CA TYR A 173 2.01 -5.11 4.42
C TYR A 173 2.84 -5.29 5.68
N VAL A 174 2.20 -5.71 6.76
CA VAL A 174 2.88 -6.30 7.93
C VAL A 174 3.01 -7.80 7.72
N ALA A 175 4.20 -8.32 7.94
CA ALA A 175 4.50 -9.74 7.90
C ALA A 175 4.04 -10.41 9.19
N GLU A 176 3.16 -11.38 9.06
CA GLU A 176 2.62 -12.13 10.19
C GLU A 176 3.36 -13.46 10.42
N ASN A 177 2.68 -14.49 10.84
CA ASN A 177 3.28 -15.78 11.16
C ASN A 177 3.62 -16.61 9.91
N LEU A 178 4.62 -17.45 10.07
CA LEU A 178 4.94 -18.54 9.13
C LEU A 178 4.00 -19.71 9.27
N TYR A 179 3.86 -20.47 8.17
CA TYR A 179 3.14 -21.74 8.17
C TYR A 179 3.66 -22.66 7.06
N GLN A 180 3.32 -23.94 7.16
CA GLN A 180 3.60 -24.93 6.10
C GLN A 180 2.71 -24.62 4.88
N PHE A 181 3.30 -24.12 3.82
CA PHE A 181 2.60 -23.80 2.58
C PHE A 181 2.53 -25.02 1.66
N HIS A 182 1.35 -25.26 1.09
CA HIS A 182 1.13 -26.29 0.07
C HIS A 182 0.59 -25.62 -1.20
N GLY A 183 1.26 -25.83 -2.32
CA GLY A 183 0.87 -25.29 -3.62
C GLY A 183 0.78 -26.34 -4.70
N LYS A 184 0.30 -25.94 -5.86
CA LYS A 184 0.25 -26.76 -7.07
C LYS A 184 0.84 -25.99 -8.25
N THR A 185 1.57 -26.70 -9.12
CA THR A 185 2.08 -26.17 -10.36
C THR A 185 2.24 -27.31 -11.37
N GLY A 186 1.82 -27.09 -12.64
CA GLY A 186 1.90 -28.12 -13.68
C GLY A 186 1.20 -29.44 -13.30
N GLY A 187 0.13 -29.39 -12.50
CA GLY A 187 -0.58 -30.59 -12.02
C GLY A 187 0.06 -31.27 -10.80
N HIS A 188 1.26 -30.87 -10.37
CA HIS A 188 1.99 -31.46 -9.25
C HIS A 188 1.86 -30.60 -7.99
N SER A 189 1.66 -31.26 -6.83
CA SER A 189 1.70 -30.60 -5.53
C SER A 189 3.15 -30.39 -5.07
N TYR A 190 3.39 -29.30 -4.33
CA TYR A 190 4.67 -29.05 -3.68
C TYR A 190 4.44 -28.46 -2.28
N SER A 191 5.43 -28.60 -1.43
CA SER A 191 5.44 -27.99 -0.09
C SER A 191 6.55 -26.96 0.01
N SER A 192 6.29 -25.91 0.77
CA SER A 192 7.24 -24.84 1.03
C SER A 192 6.88 -24.14 2.35
N ILE A 193 7.59 -23.08 2.67
CA ILE A 193 7.23 -22.15 3.74
C ILE A 193 6.41 -21.00 3.17
N GLY A 194 5.39 -20.56 3.88
CA GLY A 194 4.56 -19.41 3.59
C GLY A 194 4.56 -18.40 4.74
N LEU A 195 4.58 -17.12 4.41
CA LEU A 195 4.49 -15.99 5.33
C LEU A 195 3.19 -15.24 5.07
N ARG A 196 2.29 -15.18 6.05
CA ARG A 196 1.02 -14.43 5.95
C ARG A 196 1.30 -12.93 5.87
N LEU A 197 0.56 -12.25 5.00
CA LEU A 197 0.70 -10.82 4.77
C LEU A 197 -0.60 -10.10 5.13
N LYS A 198 -0.55 -9.23 6.15
CA LYS A 198 -1.63 -8.33 6.54
C LYS A 198 -1.47 -7.02 5.75
N GLY A 199 -2.35 -6.75 4.79
CA GLY A 199 -2.37 -5.49 4.05
C GLY A 199 -2.81 -4.33 4.95
N VAL A 200 -2.13 -3.20 4.84
CA VAL A 200 -2.36 -2.02 5.71
C VAL A 200 -2.76 -0.75 4.92
N ALA A 201 -2.98 -0.90 3.62
CA ALA A 201 -3.48 0.15 2.74
C ALA A 201 -4.80 -0.26 2.06
N SER A 202 -5.61 0.68 1.59
CA SER A 202 -6.87 0.41 0.88
C SER A 202 -6.67 -0.45 -0.39
N THR A 203 -5.49 -0.40 -0.97
CA THR A 203 -5.08 -1.20 -2.14
C THR A 203 -4.86 -2.67 -1.83
N ASN A 204 -4.76 -3.07 -0.55
CA ASN A 204 -4.43 -4.43 -0.12
C ASN A 204 -5.08 -4.89 1.20
N ASP A 205 -6.00 -4.12 1.78
CA ASP A 205 -6.66 -4.43 3.07
C ASP A 205 -7.36 -5.80 3.11
N LYS A 206 -7.70 -6.37 1.95
CA LYS A 206 -8.29 -7.72 1.85
C LYS A 206 -7.26 -8.85 1.76
N ALA A 207 -5.97 -8.55 1.90
CA ALA A 207 -4.91 -9.53 1.69
C ALA A 207 -5.05 -10.79 2.56
N LEU A 208 -5.31 -10.66 3.86
CA LEU A 208 -5.53 -11.80 4.75
C LEU A 208 -6.73 -12.64 4.33
N ALA A 209 -7.87 -12.00 4.02
CA ALA A 209 -9.08 -12.68 3.58
C ALA A 209 -8.91 -13.38 2.21
N ARG A 210 -8.06 -12.83 1.35
CA ARG A 210 -7.68 -13.42 0.06
C ARG A 210 -6.62 -14.52 0.17
N GLY A 211 -6.02 -14.72 1.34
CA GLY A 211 -4.92 -15.66 1.54
C GLY A 211 -3.63 -15.25 0.84
N VAL A 212 -3.36 -13.94 0.72
CA VAL A 212 -2.11 -13.44 0.14
C VAL A 212 -0.95 -13.75 1.09
N VAL A 213 0.08 -14.41 0.56
CA VAL A 213 1.26 -14.86 1.32
C VAL A 213 2.53 -14.68 0.49
N ALA A 214 3.65 -14.37 1.13
CA ALA A 214 4.94 -14.59 0.51
C ALA A 214 5.32 -16.06 0.68
N HIS A 215 5.79 -16.73 -0.38
CA HIS A 215 6.10 -18.16 -0.29
C HIS A 215 7.20 -18.58 -1.26
N GLY A 216 7.81 -19.74 -1.00
CA GLY A 216 8.69 -20.40 -1.93
C GLY A 216 7.92 -21.20 -2.99
N ALA A 217 8.40 -21.20 -4.24
CA ALA A 217 7.76 -21.93 -5.32
C ALA A 217 8.77 -22.52 -6.32
N PRO A 218 8.54 -23.77 -6.84
CA PRO A 218 9.47 -24.39 -7.78
C PRO A 218 9.44 -23.76 -9.18
N TYR A 219 8.43 -22.93 -9.48
CA TYR A 219 8.35 -22.18 -10.75
C TYR A 219 9.12 -20.84 -10.71
N VAL A 220 9.84 -20.58 -9.61
CA VAL A 220 10.75 -19.43 -9.49
C VAL A 220 12.18 -19.95 -9.48
N THR A 221 12.99 -19.41 -10.37
CA THR A 221 14.41 -19.75 -10.56
C THR A 221 15.25 -18.46 -10.50
N PRO A 222 16.58 -18.53 -10.43
CA PRO A 222 17.45 -17.34 -10.43
C PRO A 222 17.24 -16.40 -11.60
N THR A 223 16.80 -16.93 -12.77
CA THR A 223 16.70 -16.19 -14.03
C THR A 223 15.29 -15.83 -14.46
N ARG A 224 14.26 -16.39 -13.80
CA ARG A 224 12.86 -16.09 -14.13
C ARG A 224 11.91 -16.56 -13.03
N ALA A 225 10.79 -15.89 -12.91
CA ALA A 225 9.69 -16.31 -12.08
C ALA A 225 8.43 -16.57 -12.92
N GLY A 226 7.75 -17.71 -12.68
CA GLY A 226 6.42 -17.98 -13.22
C GLY A 226 5.35 -17.07 -12.64
N ARG A 227 4.10 -17.53 -12.63
CA ARG A 227 2.95 -16.77 -12.09
C ARG A 227 2.28 -17.52 -10.96
N SER A 228 1.86 -16.78 -9.93
CA SER A 228 1.07 -17.23 -8.79
C SER A 228 -0.42 -16.89 -8.95
N GLU A 229 -1.21 -17.12 -7.92
CA GLU A 229 -2.60 -16.65 -7.81
C GLU A 229 -2.72 -15.23 -7.19
N GLY A 230 -1.63 -14.47 -7.17
CA GLY A 230 -1.56 -13.11 -6.61
C GLY A 230 -0.42 -12.90 -5.61
N CYS A 231 0.13 -13.97 -5.09
CA CYS A 231 1.17 -13.97 -4.05
C CYS A 231 2.55 -13.57 -4.61
N PRO A 232 3.38 -12.82 -3.86
CA PRO A 232 4.81 -12.69 -4.14
C PRO A 232 5.52 -14.02 -3.84
N ALA A 233 5.88 -14.78 -4.88
CA ALA A 233 6.61 -16.02 -4.71
C ALA A 233 8.07 -15.88 -5.11
N MET A 234 8.97 -16.53 -4.37
CA MET A 234 10.42 -16.57 -4.60
C MET A 234 10.91 -18.02 -4.72
N GLU A 235 12.21 -18.23 -4.95
CA GLU A 235 12.81 -19.56 -4.93
C GLU A 235 12.59 -20.25 -3.58
N GLN A 236 12.34 -21.57 -3.58
CA GLN A 236 12.07 -22.30 -2.34
C GLN A 236 13.22 -22.22 -1.33
N SER A 237 14.45 -22.34 -1.77
CA SER A 237 15.64 -22.22 -0.91
C SER A 237 15.80 -20.83 -0.32
N ARG A 238 15.46 -19.80 -1.09
CA ARG A 238 15.47 -18.40 -0.63
C ARG A 238 14.37 -18.16 0.39
N ALA A 239 13.16 -18.64 0.14
CA ALA A 239 12.05 -18.52 1.08
C ALA A 239 12.39 -19.09 2.45
N GLN A 240 13.05 -20.25 2.50
CA GLN A 240 13.48 -20.88 3.75
C GLN A 240 14.51 -20.04 4.55
N ARG A 241 15.31 -19.20 3.90
CA ARG A 241 16.26 -18.31 4.59
C ARG A 241 15.63 -16.96 4.94
N VAL A 242 14.89 -16.37 4.02
CA VAL A 242 14.45 -14.97 4.10
C VAL A 242 13.18 -14.79 4.90
N LEU A 243 12.18 -15.66 4.70
CA LEU A 243 10.86 -15.46 5.32
C LEU A 243 10.89 -15.57 6.86
N PRO A 244 11.72 -16.43 7.50
CA PRO A 244 11.86 -16.44 8.96
C PRO A 244 12.41 -15.14 9.55
N GLU A 245 13.30 -14.45 8.83
CA GLU A 245 13.86 -13.17 9.27
C GLU A 245 12.80 -12.08 9.33
N ILE A 246 11.90 -12.07 8.33
CA ILE A 246 10.86 -11.05 8.16
C ILE A 246 9.63 -11.34 9.02
N ALA A 247 9.31 -12.61 9.29
CA ALA A 247 8.10 -13.04 9.98
C ALA A 247 7.95 -12.42 11.37
N ASN A 248 6.69 -12.19 11.77
CA ASN A 248 6.29 -11.65 13.08
C ASN A 248 6.82 -10.23 13.31
N GLY A 249 6.49 -9.31 12.39
CA GLY A 249 6.68 -7.87 12.59
C GLY A 249 7.68 -7.18 11.66
N GLY A 250 8.22 -7.86 10.63
CA GLY A 250 8.83 -7.20 9.49
C GLY A 250 7.78 -6.68 8.52
N MET A 251 8.19 -5.97 7.47
CA MET A 251 7.26 -5.40 6.49
C MET A 251 7.57 -5.87 5.07
N VAL A 252 6.56 -5.78 4.22
CA VAL A 252 6.67 -6.09 2.79
C VAL A 252 6.07 -4.93 2.01
N PHE A 253 6.77 -4.45 0.98
CA PHE A 253 6.27 -3.43 0.07
C PHE A 253 6.27 -3.94 -1.37
N LEU A 254 5.09 -4.02 -1.97
CA LEU A 254 4.89 -4.43 -3.36
C LEU A 254 4.64 -3.19 -4.19
N PHE A 255 5.62 -2.82 -5.01
CA PHE A 255 5.62 -1.61 -5.83
C PHE A 255 5.29 -1.91 -7.30
N ALA A 256 4.58 -1.02 -7.94
CA ALA A 256 4.55 -0.78 -9.38
C ALA A 256 4.33 0.74 -9.59
N PRO A 257 4.70 1.31 -10.75
CA PRO A 257 4.55 2.75 -11.02
C PRO A 257 3.08 3.15 -11.27
N GLU A 258 2.20 2.84 -10.32
CA GLU A 258 0.78 3.19 -10.33
C GLU A 258 0.56 4.57 -9.72
N PRO A 259 -0.31 5.42 -10.33
CA PRO A 259 -0.53 6.80 -9.86
C PRO A 259 -0.90 6.89 -8.38
N ASN A 260 -1.72 5.97 -7.88
CA ASN A 260 -2.17 5.98 -6.48
C ASN A 260 -1.02 5.78 -5.50
N LEU A 261 -0.05 4.89 -5.80
CA LEU A 261 1.13 4.70 -4.95
C LEU A 261 2.09 5.87 -5.00
N LEU A 262 2.17 6.56 -6.15
CA LEU A 262 3.08 7.69 -6.35
C LEU A 262 2.54 9.00 -5.76
N SER A 263 1.26 9.08 -5.46
CA SER A 263 0.57 10.26 -4.91
C SER A 263 0.45 10.25 -3.38
N GLU A 264 0.75 9.14 -2.72
CA GLU A 264 0.67 9.00 -1.25
C GLU A 264 1.87 9.61 -0.48
N MET A 265 2.69 10.43 -1.15
CA MET A 265 3.88 11.07 -0.58
C MET A 265 3.67 12.56 -0.33
#